data_c9b70efc4f71be60d27a41ddae452307
#
_entry.id   c9b70efc4f71be60d27a41ddae452307
#
_cell.length_a   1.000
_cell.length_b   1.000
_cell.length_c   1.000
_cell.angle_alpha   90.00
_cell.angle_beta   90.00
_cell.angle_gamma   90.00
#
_symmetry.space_group_name_H-M   'P 1'
#
loop_
_entity.id
_entity.type
_entity.pdbx_description
1 polymer ?
#
loop_
_entity_poly.entity_id
_entity_poly.type
_entity_poly.pdbx_seq_one_letter_code
_entity_poly.pdbx_strand_id
1 'polypeptide(L)'
;MTDGVPARGSLRSRGAAAVSAYTLRPITSVIPPERAWGLWLSRQIIARIMGTFGPSLAGTRVEPVDTRLPDGRRVKGEWVYGPRTPTSETERSSTTVGAIYYVHGSGYAVCSPKTHRRLTSWLSSLTGLPVFCVDYRLAPRHRFPTAADDVRAGWDWLVTACGVPPKQIVIAGDSAGGHLSVDLLLQPGIEHPAAQVLFSPLYDLTFALSLARERIRPDPATSAANAVRLVGLYHSGVELTHQRLTLDVAGGPPLPPTLIQAGGAEMLQEDARQLAADIQTAGGRCELQVWPHQVHVFQALPRMTPEAAKAMAYVARFIAHALQDARALAEEAR
;
A
#
# COMPACT_ATOMS: atom_id res chain seq x y z
N MET A 1 11.52 20.00 7.36
CA MET A 1 10.93 19.57 8.66
C MET A 1 9.59 18.93 8.31
N THR A 2 9.40 17.64 8.58
CA THR A 2 8.16 16.91 8.29
C THR A 2 7.06 17.37 9.25
N ASP A 3 6.23 18.30 8.79
CA ASP A 3 5.12 18.85 9.57
C ASP A 3 4.19 17.72 10.04
N GLY A 4 4.08 17.55 11.36
CA GLY A 4 3.15 16.61 11.99
C GLY A 4 3.73 15.30 12.52
N VAL A 5 4.96 14.91 12.15
CA VAL A 5 5.62 13.71 12.71
C VAL A 5 6.15 14.05 14.12
N PRO A 6 5.72 13.34 15.19
CA PRO A 6 6.19 13.60 16.54
C PRO A 6 7.67 13.20 16.70
N ALA A 7 8.41 13.89 17.56
CA ALA A 7 9.80 13.53 17.85
C ALA A 7 9.94 12.14 18.53
N ARG A 8 8.87 11.64 19.16
CA ARG A 8 8.84 10.34 19.85
C ARG A 8 7.45 9.72 19.76
N GLY A 9 7.39 8.40 19.58
CA GLY A 9 6.13 7.63 19.65
C GLY A 9 5.54 7.63 21.05
N SER A 10 4.20 7.58 21.14
CA SER A 10 3.46 7.52 22.40
C SER A 10 3.85 6.28 23.24
N LEU A 11 3.54 6.31 24.52
CA LEU A 11 3.74 5.15 25.41
C LEU A 11 2.96 3.94 24.90
N ARG A 12 1.77 4.15 24.33
CA ARG A 12 0.93 3.10 23.79
C ARG A 12 1.57 2.44 22.56
N SER A 13 2.07 3.20 21.61
CA SER A 13 2.76 2.66 20.41
C SER A 13 4.06 1.95 20.79
N ARG A 14 4.81 2.49 21.74
CA ARG A 14 6.03 1.85 22.27
C ARG A 14 5.71 0.54 22.98
N GLY A 15 4.65 0.53 23.80
CA GLY A 15 4.14 -0.70 24.45
C GLY A 15 3.67 -1.73 23.44
N ALA A 16 2.94 -1.29 22.40
CA ALA A 16 2.48 -2.17 21.32
C ALA A 16 3.66 -2.83 20.57
N ALA A 17 4.68 -2.05 20.23
CA ALA A 17 5.89 -2.58 19.59
C ALA A 17 6.62 -3.58 20.50
N ALA A 18 6.75 -3.28 21.79
CA ALA A 18 7.36 -4.18 22.76
C ALA A 18 6.57 -5.49 22.91
N VAL A 19 5.25 -5.40 23.10
CA VAL A 19 4.38 -6.60 23.20
C VAL A 19 4.49 -7.44 21.91
N SER A 20 4.44 -6.82 20.74
CA SER A 20 4.60 -7.54 19.47
C SER A 20 5.96 -8.26 19.38
N ALA A 21 7.04 -7.64 19.85
CA ALA A 21 8.37 -8.24 19.84
C ALA A 21 8.48 -9.49 20.70
N TYR A 22 7.77 -9.54 21.83
CA TYR A 22 7.78 -10.70 22.72
C TYR A 22 6.69 -11.75 22.43
N THR A 23 5.67 -11.41 21.65
CA THR A 23 4.55 -12.32 21.36
C THR A 23 4.45 -12.68 19.89
N LEU A 24 4.27 -11.67 19.02
CA LEU A 24 4.01 -11.89 17.60
C LEU A 24 5.26 -12.37 16.86
N ARG A 25 6.40 -11.67 17.07
CA ARG A 25 7.65 -12.01 16.38
C ARG A 25 8.12 -13.46 16.58
N PRO A 26 8.17 -14.03 17.79
CA PRO A 26 8.52 -15.44 17.97
C PRO A 26 7.60 -16.39 17.21
N ILE A 27 6.29 -16.12 17.26
CA ILE A 27 5.28 -16.94 16.57
C ILE A 27 5.49 -16.87 15.05
N THR A 28 5.56 -15.67 14.47
CA THR A 28 5.72 -15.48 13.02
C THR A 28 7.06 -16.02 12.52
N SER A 29 8.11 -15.98 13.33
CA SER A 29 9.44 -16.46 12.93
C SER A 29 9.54 -17.97 12.79
N VAL A 30 8.66 -18.74 13.45
CA VAL A 30 8.66 -20.20 13.38
C VAL A 30 7.61 -20.77 12.42
N ILE A 31 6.64 -19.98 12.00
CA ILE A 31 5.61 -20.42 11.04
C ILE A 31 6.21 -20.52 9.63
N PRO A 32 6.25 -21.73 9.01
CA PRO A 32 6.81 -21.91 7.68
C PRO A 32 5.80 -21.44 6.61
N PRO A 33 6.03 -20.32 5.91
CA PRO A 33 5.09 -19.83 4.90
C PRO A 33 5.00 -20.75 3.67
N GLU A 34 5.99 -21.62 3.44
CA GLU A 34 6.00 -22.60 2.36
C GLU A 34 5.04 -23.78 2.60
N ARG A 35 4.62 -23.99 3.83
CA ARG A 35 3.66 -25.04 4.19
C ARG A 35 2.23 -24.48 4.14
N ALA A 36 1.31 -25.22 3.55
CA ALA A 36 -0.08 -24.80 3.41
C ALA A 36 -0.72 -24.37 4.76
N TRP A 37 -0.45 -25.12 5.85
CA TRP A 37 -0.95 -24.78 7.17
C TRP A 37 -0.31 -23.50 7.73
N GLY A 38 0.99 -23.30 7.49
CA GLY A 38 1.69 -22.11 7.96
C GLY A 38 1.22 -20.85 7.23
N LEU A 39 1.03 -20.95 5.92
CA LEU A 39 0.47 -19.86 5.12
C LEU A 39 -0.98 -19.55 5.55
N TRP A 40 -1.81 -20.59 5.78
CA TRP A 40 -3.16 -20.42 6.29
C TRP A 40 -3.15 -19.71 7.66
N LEU A 41 -2.29 -20.16 8.59
CA LEU A 41 -2.19 -19.56 9.92
C LEU A 41 -1.74 -18.10 9.85
N SER A 42 -0.74 -17.76 9.01
CA SER A 42 -0.29 -16.39 8.77
C SER A 42 -1.45 -15.51 8.28
N ARG A 43 -2.27 -16.00 7.35
CA ARG A 43 -3.49 -15.30 6.87
C ARG A 43 -4.48 -15.03 8.00
N GLN A 44 -4.71 -16.02 8.90
CA GLN A 44 -5.62 -15.84 10.03
C GLN A 44 -5.10 -14.83 11.06
N ILE A 45 -3.80 -14.89 11.37
CA ILE A 45 -3.17 -13.96 12.32
C ILE A 45 -3.31 -12.53 11.82
N ILE A 46 -2.92 -12.26 10.56
CA ILE A 46 -3.00 -10.92 9.98
C ILE A 46 -4.44 -10.43 9.91
N ALA A 47 -5.38 -11.26 9.43
CA ALA A 47 -6.79 -10.90 9.36
C ALA A 47 -7.37 -10.56 10.75
N ARG A 48 -6.95 -11.30 11.80
CA ARG A 48 -7.38 -11.05 13.18
C ARG A 48 -6.80 -9.72 13.71
N ILE A 49 -5.52 -9.44 13.47
CA ILE A 49 -4.88 -8.19 13.86
C ILE A 49 -5.58 -6.99 13.20
N MET A 50 -5.73 -7.02 11.88
CA MET A 50 -6.38 -5.98 11.10
C MET A 50 -7.85 -5.78 11.53
N GLY A 51 -8.56 -6.87 11.80
CA GLY A 51 -9.95 -6.85 12.26
C GLY A 51 -10.11 -6.26 13.67
N THR A 52 -9.19 -6.56 14.58
CA THR A 52 -9.27 -6.15 16.00
C THR A 52 -8.80 -4.71 16.20
N PHE A 53 -7.68 -4.34 15.61
CA PHE A 53 -7.02 -3.05 15.84
C PHE A 53 -7.32 -2.00 14.77
N GLY A 54 -7.96 -2.40 13.67
CA GLY A 54 -8.35 -1.51 12.59
C GLY A 54 -9.47 -0.54 12.94
N PRO A 55 -9.70 0.47 12.08
CA PRO A 55 -10.78 1.44 12.22
C PRO A 55 -12.17 0.79 12.23
N SER A 56 -13.20 1.58 12.56
CA SER A 56 -14.60 1.13 12.46
C SER A 56 -15.02 0.93 11.00
N LEU A 57 -15.91 -0.04 10.75
CA LEU A 57 -16.62 -0.20 9.47
C LEU A 57 -18.06 0.35 9.49
N ALA A 58 -18.46 0.99 10.59
CA ALA A 58 -19.81 1.55 10.68
C ALA A 58 -20.07 2.56 9.55
N GLY A 59 -21.17 2.38 8.82
CA GLY A 59 -21.52 3.22 7.68
C GLY A 59 -20.71 3.00 6.39
N THR A 60 -19.86 1.97 6.35
CA THR A 60 -19.12 1.60 5.13
C THR A 60 -20.00 0.83 4.16
N ARG A 61 -20.01 1.24 2.90
CA ARG A 61 -20.59 0.48 1.79
C ARG A 61 -19.49 -0.18 0.97
N VAL A 62 -19.73 -1.41 0.54
CA VAL A 62 -18.79 -2.19 -0.27
C VAL A 62 -19.52 -2.78 -1.46
N GLU A 63 -18.95 -2.60 -2.65
CA GLU A 63 -19.46 -3.15 -3.90
C GLU A 63 -18.40 -4.04 -4.53
N PRO A 64 -18.65 -5.35 -4.66
CA PRO A 64 -17.71 -6.26 -5.29
C PRO A 64 -17.62 -6.00 -6.80
N VAL A 65 -16.42 -6.16 -7.34
CA VAL A 65 -16.14 -6.10 -8.77
C VAL A 65 -15.57 -7.44 -9.19
N ASP A 66 -16.15 -8.04 -10.23
CA ASP A 66 -15.63 -9.23 -10.91
C ASP A 66 -16.04 -9.13 -12.38
N THR A 67 -15.13 -8.64 -13.20
CA THR A 67 -15.39 -8.32 -14.61
C THR A 67 -14.20 -8.67 -15.49
N ARG A 68 -14.33 -8.43 -16.80
CA ARG A 68 -13.27 -8.61 -17.77
C ARG A 68 -13.12 -7.35 -18.63
N LEU A 69 -11.89 -7.06 -18.97
CA LEU A 69 -11.55 -6.10 -20.02
C LEU A 69 -11.86 -6.69 -21.40
N PRO A 70 -11.99 -5.87 -22.46
CA PRO A 70 -12.21 -6.34 -23.83
C PRO A 70 -11.15 -7.32 -24.33
N ASP A 71 -9.92 -7.23 -23.82
CA ASP A 71 -8.80 -8.14 -24.13
C ASP A 71 -8.84 -9.47 -23.37
N GLY A 72 -9.88 -9.70 -22.54
CA GLY A 72 -10.11 -10.91 -21.77
C GLY A 72 -9.44 -10.94 -20.38
N ARG A 73 -8.55 -9.99 -20.04
CA ARG A 73 -7.96 -9.89 -18.70
C ARG A 73 -9.06 -9.70 -17.65
N ARG A 74 -9.00 -10.49 -16.59
CA ARG A 74 -9.96 -10.40 -15.48
C ARG A 74 -9.57 -9.29 -14.53
N VAL A 75 -10.57 -8.53 -14.09
CA VAL A 75 -10.45 -7.55 -13.02
C VAL A 75 -11.31 -7.97 -11.85
N LYS A 76 -10.73 -8.13 -10.70
CA LYS A 76 -11.41 -8.46 -9.46
C LYS A 76 -11.01 -7.48 -8.35
N GLY A 77 -11.95 -7.11 -7.52
CA GLY A 77 -11.72 -6.17 -6.43
C GLY A 77 -13.00 -5.76 -5.75
N GLU A 78 -12.94 -4.68 -5.03
CA GLU A 78 -14.12 -4.06 -4.42
C GLU A 78 -14.01 -2.53 -4.39
N TRP A 79 -15.12 -1.87 -4.66
CA TRP A 79 -15.29 -0.48 -4.29
C TRP A 79 -15.62 -0.37 -2.82
N VAL A 80 -14.95 0.53 -2.14
CA VAL A 80 -15.18 0.84 -0.72
C VAL A 80 -15.52 2.31 -0.58
N TYR A 81 -16.68 2.57 0.00
CA TYR A 81 -17.17 3.91 0.29
C TYR A 81 -17.25 4.07 1.80
N GLY A 82 -16.46 4.98 2.33
CA GLY A 82 -16.50 5.34 3.75
C GLY A 82 -17.76 6.12 4.10
N PRO A 83 -18.08 6.28 5.39
CA PRO A 83 -19.36 6.90 5.82
C PRO A 83 -19.57 8.34 5.35
N ARG A 84 -18.53 9.04 4.94
CA ARG A 84 -18.59 10.44 4.42
C ARG A 84 -18.40 10.53 2.91
N THR A 85 -18.32 9.41 2.23
CA THR A 85 -18.09 9.39 0.78
C THR A 85 -19.44 9.45 0.06
N PRO A 86 -19.62 10.37 -0.92
CA PRO A 86 -20.84 10.45 -1.72
C PRO A 86 -21.12 9.12 -2.43
N THR A 87 -22.37 8.67 -2.37
CA THR A 87 -22.76 7.35 -2.87
C THR A 87 -23.75 7.38 -4.02
N SER A 88 -24.48 8.50 -4.21
CA SER A 88 -25.45 8.63 -5.31
C SER A 88 -24.76 9.04 -6.62
N GLU A 89 -25.26 8.52 -7.75
CA GLU A 89 -24.81 8.96 -9.09
C GLU A 89 -25.03 10.45 -9.31
N THR A 90 -26.09 11.00 -8.76
CA THR A 90 -26.43 12.44 -8.82
C THR A 90 -25.41 13.29 -8.08
N GLU A 91 -24.92 12.83 -6.90
CA GLU A 91 -23.87 13.52 -6.15
C GLU A 91 -22.50 13.37 -6.82
N ARG A 92 -22.26 12.27 -7.52
CA ARG A 92 -21.02 12.03 -8.31
C ARG A 92 -21.01 12.81 -9.62
N SER A 93 -22.16 12.99 -10.25
CA SER A 93 -22.30 13.70 -11.54
C SER A 93 -22.13 15.22 -11.42
N SER A 94 -22.37 15.79 -10.24
CA SER A 94 -22.19 17.24 -10.02
C SER A 94 -20.75 17.65 -9.69
N THR A 95 -19.89 16.69 -9.35
CA THR A 95 -18.45 16.89 -9.09
C THR A 95 -17.68 15.83 -9.84
N THR A 96 -16.66 16.21 -10.61
CA THR A 96 -15.70 15.29 -11.23
C THR A 96 -14.94 14.60 -10.09
N VAL A 97 -15.50 13.49 -9.58
CA VAL A 97 -15.00 12.83 -8.39
C VAL A 97 -13.89 11.88 -8.82
N GLY A 98 -12.66 12.16 -8.37
CA GLY A 98 -11.53 11.25 -8.52
C GLY A 98 -11.73 9.95 -7.74
N ALA A 99 -10.78 9.05 -7.83
CA ALA A 99 -10.79 7.77 -7.11
C ALA A 99 -9.42 7.47 -6.49
N ILE A 100 -9.42 6.62 -5.49
CA ILE A 100 -8.19 6.02 -4.99
C ILE A 100 -8.11 4.58 -5.51
N TYR A 101 -7.03 4.26 -6.23
CA TYR A 101 -6.68 2.90 -6.61
C TYR A 101 -5.77 2.31 -5.52
N TYR A 102 -6.28 1.34 -4.77
CA TYR A 102 -5.57 0.76 -3.63
C TYR A 102 -5.03 -0.64 -3.95
N VAL A 103 -3.71 -0.82 -3.77
CA VAL A 103 -3.01 -2.09 -3.93
C VAL A 103 -2.61 -2.59 -2.54
N HIS A 104 -3.30 -3.62 -2.04
CA HIS A 104 -3.12 -4.07 -0.67
C HIS A 104 -1.77 -4.78 -0.44
N GLY A 105 -1.21 -4.64 0.77
CA GLY A 105 -0.06 -5.39 1.23
C GLY A 105 -0.36 -6.86 1.47
N SER A 106 0.64 -7.71 1.30
CA SER A 106 0.40 -9.14 1.43
C SER A 106 1.66 -10.01 1.45
N GLY A 107 2.86 -9.46 1.23
CA GLY A 107 4.01 -10.26 0.82
C GLY A 107 3.66 -11.14 -0.39
N TYR A 108 2.75 -10.69 -1.26
CA TYR A 108 2.19 -11.37 -2.45
C TYR A 108 1.45 -12.67 -2.18
N ALA A 109 1.32 -13.13 -0.94
CA ALA A 109 0.83 -14.47 -0.60
C ALA A 109 -0.30 -14.49 0.45
N VAL A 110 -0.47 -13.40 1.19
CA VAL A 110 -1.49 -13.28 2.25
C VAL A 110 -2.41 -12.10 1.99
N CYS A 111 -3.37 -11.81 2.85
CA CYS A 111 -4.30 -10.68 2.71
C CYS A 111 -5.24 -10.72 1.49
N SER A 112 -6.07 -9.72 1.40
CA SER A 112 -7.07 -9.48 0.34
C SER A 112 -7.68 -8.09 0.56
N PRO A 113 -8.51 -7.57 -0.37
CA PRO A 113 -9.31 -6.37 -0.13
C PRO A 113 -10.09 -6.43 1.19
N LYS A 114 -10.67 -7.60 1.52
CA LYS A 114 -11.42 -7.80 2.77
C LYS A 114 -10.58 -7.54 4.03
N THR A 115 -9.30 -7.90 4.04
CA THR A 115 -8.42 -7.64 5.19
C THR A 115 -8.10 -6.16 5.34
N HIS A 116 -8.01 -5.42 4.22
CA HIS A 116 -7.70 -4.00 4.18
C HIS A 116 -8.93 -3.08 4.19
N ARG A 117 -10.14 -3.65 4.14
CA ARG A 117 -11.40 -2.90 4.05
C ARG A 117 -11.56 -1.82 5.13
N ARG A 118 -11.03 -2.05 6.34
CA ARG A 118 -11.06 -1.05 7.42
C ARG A 118 -10.18 0.16 7.11
N LEU A 119 -8.98 -0.07 6.58
CA LEU A 119 -8.06 0.98 6.19
C LEU A 119 -8.59 1.75 4.97
N THR A 120 -9.06 1.04 3.94
CA THR A 120 -9.60 1.66 2.72
C THR A 120 -10.89 2.43 2.98
N SER A 121 -11.77 1.95 3.86
CA SER A 121 -12.96 2.69 4.32
C SER A 121 -12.58 3.97 5.07
N TRP A 122 -11.58 3.89 5.92
CA TRP A 122 -11.11 5.07 6.64
C TRP A 122 -10.48 6.10 5.70
N LEU A 123 -9.65 5.65 4.76
CA LEU A 123 -9.07 6.50 3.73
C LEU A 123 -10.16 7.16 2.88
N SER A 124 -11.15 6.39 2.43
CA SER A 124 -12.32 6.90 1.72
C SER A 124 -13.08 7.97 2.53
N SER A 125 -13.34 7.69 3.81
CA SER A 125 -14.04 8.63 4.71
C SER A 125 -13.27 9.93 4.95
N LEU A 126 -11.93 9.89 4.99
CA LEU A 126 -11.10 11.06 5.22
C LEU A 126 -10.97 11.94 3.98
N THR A 127 -10.94 11.32 2.80
CA THR A 127 -10.72 12.00 1.52
C THR A 127 -12.02 12.37 0.79
N GLY A 128 -13.14 11.72 1.14
CA GLY A 128 -14.39 11.81 0.38
C GLY A 128 -14.37 11.05 -0.94
N LEU A 129 -13.29 10.33 -1.27
CA LEU A 129 -13.11 9.62 -2.53
C LEU A 129 -13.50 8.14 -2.40
N PRO A 130 -14.13 7.53 -3.42
CA PRO A 130 -14.26 6.08 -3.50
C PRO A 130 -12.88 5.43 -3.61
N VAL A 131 -12.73 4.26 -2.97
CA VAL A 131 -11.49 3.47 -3.06
C VAL A 131 -11.77 2.17 -3.81
N PHE A 132 -11.14 1.96 -4.95
CA PHE A 132 -11.11 0.66 -5.61
C PHE A 132 -9.91 -0.13 -5.11
N CYS A 133 -10.15 -1.20 -4.35
CA CYS A 133 -9.13 -2.10 -3.85
C CYS A 133 -9.09 -3.36 -4.73
N VAL A 134 -8.00 -3.54 -5.48
CA VAL A 134 -7.83 -4.68 -6.39
C VAL A 134 -7.59 -5.98 -5.61
N ASP A 135 -8.26 -7.08 -6.03
CA ASP A 135 -8.10 -8.44 -5.51
C ASP A 135 -7.18 -9.24 -6.45
N TYR A 136 -5.90 -8.92 -6.44
CA TYR A 136 -4.92 -9.60 -7.27
C TYR A 136 -4.65 -11.01 -6.78
N ARG A 137 -4.33 -11.91 -7.71
CA ARG A 137 -4.10 -13.33 -7.44
C ARG A 137 -2.78 -13.54 -6.68
N LEU A 138 -2.82 -14.42 -5.67
CA LEU A 138 -1.76 -14.61 -4.69
C LEU A 138 -0.90 -15.85 -4.96
N ALA A 139 0.38 -15.73 -4.61
CA ALA A 139 1.30 -16.85 -4.47
C ALA A 139 0.90 -17.78 -3.31
N PRO A 140 1.35 -19.04 -3.31
CA PRO A 140 2.17 -19.73 -4.32
C PRO A 140 1.36 -20.24 -5.53
N ARG A 141 0.01 -20.14 -5.49
CA ARG A 141 -0.84 -20.62 -6.59
C ARG A 141 -0.64 -19.81 -7.87
N HIS A 142 -0.43 -18.52 -7.73
CA HIS A 142 -0.21 -17.59 -8.82
C HIS A 142 1.09 -16.82 -8.54
N ARG A 143 2.14 -17.22 -9.23
CA ARG A 143 3.48 -16.64 -9.08
C ARG A 143 3.65 -15.41 -9.97
N PHE A 144 4.78 -14.76 -9.85
CA PHE A 144 5.20 -13.68 -10.73
C PHE A 144 5.07 -14.09 -12.22
N PRO A 145 4.53 -13.21 -13.08
CA PRO A 145 4.14 -11.83 -12.83
C PRO A 145 2.65 -11.63 -12.50
N THR A 146 1.89 -12.68 -12.17
CA THR A 146 0.42 -12.66 -12.11
C THR A 146 -0.16 -11.51 -11.28
N ALA A 147 0.37 -11.27 -10.06
CA ALA A 147 -0.13 -10.18 -9.21
C ALA A 147 0.09 -8.80 -9.86
N ALA A 148 1.27 -8.59 -10.46
CA ALA A 148 1.61 -7.37 -11.14
C ALA A 148 0.74 -7.13 -12.39
N ASP A 149 0.41 -8.20 -13.13
CA ASP A 149 -0.50 -8.14 -14.30
C ASP A 149 -1.95 -7.87 -13.89
N ASP A 150 -2.40 -8.43 -12.76
CA ASP A 150 -3.72 -8.14 -12.21
C ASP A 150 -3.84 -6.69 -11.74
N VAL A 151 -2.78 -6.13 -11.13
CA VAL A 151 -2.71 -4.71 -10.77
C VAL A 151 -2.77 -3.83 -12.01
N ARG A 152 -2.05 -4.18 -13.09
CA ARG A 152 -2.14 -3.47 -14.37
C ARG A 152 -3.54 -3.55 -14.96
N ALA A 153 -4.18 -4.72 -14.95
CA ALA A 153 -5.55 -4.88 -15.45
C ALA A 153 -6.57 -4.05 -14.65
N GLY A 154 -6.41 -3.96 -13.31
CA GLY A 154 -7.24 -3.13 -12.47
C GLY A 154 -7.10 -1.63 -12.76
N TRP A 155 -5.88 -1.16 -13.02
CA TRP A 155 -5.61 0.20 -13.46
C TRP A 155 -6.26 0.50 -14.83
N ASP A 156 -6.01 -0.34 -15.82
CA ASP A 156 -6.55 -0.18 -17.16
C ASP A 156 -8.10 -0.15 -17.12
N TRP A 157 -8.72 -1.00 -16.31
CA TRP A 157 -10.17 -1.01 -16.12
C TRP A 157 -10.70 0.29 -15.49
N LEU A 158 -10.02 0.80 -14.47
CA LEU A 158 -10.41 2.04 -13.80
C LEU A 158 -10.36 3.24 -14.76
N VAL A 159 -9.33 3.29 -15.60
CA VAL A 159 -9.15 4.38 -16.58
C VAL A 159 -10.09 4.21 -17.78
N THR A 160 -10.17 3.03 -18.37
CA THR A 160 -10.86 2.86 -19.66
C THR A 160 -12.34 2.52 -19.51
N ALA A 161 -12.69 1.61 -18.60
CA ALA A 161 -14.06 1.12 -18.43
C ALA A 161 -14.87 1.97 -17.43
N CYS A 162 -14.23 2.43 -16.34
CA CYS A 162 -14.87 3.36 -15.41
C CYS A 162 -14.74 4.82 -15.84
N GLY A 163 -13.88 5.12 -16.82
CA GLY A 163 -13.71 6.47 -17.36
C GLY A 163 -13.09 7.47 -16.39
N VAL A 164 -12.36 7.02 -15.36
CA VAL A 164 -11.71 7.91 -14.40
C VAL A 164 -10.39 8.41 -14.98
N PRO A 165 -10.25 9.72 -15.26
CA PRO A 165 -9.00 10.25 -15.82
C PRO A 165 -7.81 9.99 -14.88
N PRO A 166 -6.62 9.57 -15.37
CA PRO A 166 -5.44 9.32 -14.53
C PRO A 166 -5.13 10.47 -13.58
N LYS A 167 -5.24 11.73 -14.02
CA LYS A 167 -5.00 12.92 -13.18
C LYS A 167 -6.05 13.18 -12.10
N GLN A 168 -7.08 12.35 -12.03
CA GLN A 168 -8.06 12.30 -10.93
C GLN A 168 -7.94 11.03 -10.09
N ILE A 169 -6.95 10.19 -10.36
CA ILE A 169 -6.66 8.99 -9.59
C ILE A 169 -5.46 9.27 -8.66
N VAL A 170 -5.57 8.79 -7.42
CA VAL A 170 -4.42 8.63 -6.53
C VAL A 170 -4.18 7.13 -6.37
N ILE A 171 -2.96 6.66 -6.67
CA ILE A 171 -2.59 5.28 -6.34
C ILE A 171 -2.10 5.22 -4.91
N ALA A 172 -2.59 4.24 -4.15
CA ALA A 172 -2.13 3.99 -2.79
C ALA A 172 -1.84 2.51 -2.59
N GLY A 173 -0.85 2.19 -1.75
CA GLY A 173 -0.53 0.81 -1.45
C GLY A 173 0.33 0.69 -0.21
N ASP A 174 0.34 -0.52 0.36
CA ASP A 174 1.14 -0.83 1.53
C ASP A 174 2.05 -2.05 1.28
N SER A 175 3.23 -2.06 1.90
CA SER A 175 4.14 -3.22 1.86
C SER A 175 4.40 -3.72 0.42
N ALA A 176 4.14 -4.99 0.10
CA ALA A 176 4.21 -5.55 -1.25
C ALA A 176 3.30 -4.83 -2.26
N GLY A 177 2.17 -4.25 -1.81
CA GLY A 177 1.32 -3.42 -2.64
C GLY A 177 1.99 -2.10 -3.04
N GLY A 178 2.90 -1.59 -2.20
CA GLY A 178 3.77 -0.48 -2.55
C GLY A 178 4.70 -0.81 -3.72
N HIS A 179 5.36 -1.96 -3.68
CA HIS A 179 6.19 -2.44 -4.79
C HIS A 179 5.38 -2.60 -6.09
N LEU A 180 4.19 -3.26 -6.01
CA LEU A 180 3.32 -3.43 -7.17
C LEU A 180 2.81 -2.10 -7.74
N SER A 181 2.61 -1.09 -6.89
CA SER A 181 2.21 0.26 -7.32
C SER A 181 3.34 0.96 -8.07
N VAL A 182 4.57 0.84 -7.59
CA VAL A 182 5.75 1.40 -8.27
C VAL A 182 6.03 0.65 -9.58
N ASP A 183 5.98 -0.71 -9.57
CA ASP A 183 6.09 -1.51 -10.80
C ASP A 183 5.08 -1.06 -11.87
N LEU A 184 3.82 -0.84 -11.48
CA LEU A 184 2.80 -0.34 -12.40
C LEU A 184 3.21 0.99 -13.04
N LEU A 185 3.68 1.96 -12.24
CA LEU A 185 4.01 3.30 -12.73
C LEU A 185 5.25 3.35 -13.63
N LEU A 186 6.13 2.35 -13.53
CA LEU A 186 7.30 2.22 -14.40
C LEU A 186 6.99 1.47 -15.71
N GLN A 187 5.78 0.90 -15.86
CA GLN A 187 5.43 0.17 -17.09
C GLN A 187 5.16 1.12 -18.26
N PRO A 188 5.52 0.73 -19.49
CA PRO A 188 5.22 1.51 -20.68
C PRO A 188 3.73 1.77 -20.86
N GLY A 189 3.39 2.98 -21.33
CA GLY A 189 2.02 3.35 -21.65
C GLY A 189 1.12 3.62 -20.44
N ILE A 190 1.68 3.72 -19.24
CA ILE A 190 0.94 4.19 -18.07
C ILE A 190 1.01 5.71 -18.01
N GLU A 191 -0.15 6.37 -18.16
CA GLU A 191 -0.30 7.76 -17.77
C GLU A 191 -0.33 7.86 -16.25
N HIS A 192 0.56 8.69 -15.68
CA HIS A 192 0.72 8.78 -14.23
C HIS A 192 -0.51 9.40 -13.54
N PRO A 193 -0.90 8.88 -12.35
CA PRO A 193 -1.93 9.45 -11.51
C PRO A 193 -1.57 10.85 -11.01
N ALA A 194 -2.51 11.52 -10.33
CA ALA A 194 -2.26 12.80 -9.67
C ALA A 194 -1.20 12.68 -8.57
N ALA A 195 -1.18 11.56 -7.85
CA ALA A 195 -0.22 11.30 -6.78
C ALA A 195 -0.11 9.81 -6.45
N GLN A 196 0.93 9.48 -5.67
CA GLN A 196 1.14 8.17 -5.05
C GLN A 196 1.25 8.30 -3.53
N VAL A 197 0.63 7.36 -2.78
CA VAL A 197 0.74 7.25 -1.32
C VAL A 197 1.16 5.84 -0.94
N LEU A 198 2.28 5.71 -0.25
CA LEU A 198 2.85 4.42 0.12
C LEU A 198 2.98 4.29 1.64
N PHE A 199 2.44 3.21 2.19
CA PHE A 199 2.56 2.85 3.60
C PHE A 199 3.57 1.71 3.77
N SER A 200 4.69 1.97 4.43
CA SER A 200 5.70 0.94 4.69
C SER A 200 6.06 0.12 3.44
N PRO A 201 6.40 0.74 2.30
CA PRO A 201 6.57 0.03 1.05
C PRO A 201 7.72 -0.99 1.13
N LEU A 202 7.51 -2.19 0.58
CA LEU A 202 8.59 -3.10 0.20
C LEU A 202 9.19 -2.56 -1.10
N TYR A 203 10.50 -2.47 -1.17
CA TYR A 203 11.21 -1.99 -2.36
C TYR A 203 12.33 -2.94 -2.80
N ASP A 204 13.17 -3.34 -1.86
CA ASP A 204 14.27 -4.29 -2.09
C ASP A 204 13.82 -5.74 -1.86
N LEU A 205 13.47 -6.47 -2.92
CA LEU A 205 13.05 -7.86 -2.83
C LEU A 205 14.20 -8.82 -2.47
N THR A 206 15.46 -8.35 -2.46
CA THR A 206 16.59 -9.11 -1.91
C THR A 206 16.59 -9.10 -0.38
N PHE A 207 15.86 -8.16 0.22
CA PHE A 207 15.87 -7.90 1.67
C PHE A 207 17.25 -7.55 2.24
N ALA A 208 18.21 -7.13 1.42
CA ALA A 208 19.54 -6.75 1.90
C ALA A 208 19.47 -5.57 2.89
N LEU A 209 18.65 -4.57 2.57
CA LEU A 209 18.40 -3.41 3.43
C LEU A 209 17.74 -3.83 4.76
N SER A 210 16.71 -4.64 4.70
CA SER A 210 15.98 -5.15 5.87
C SER A 210 16.86 -6.02 6.77
N LEU A 211 17.68 -6.92 6.18
CA LEU A 211 18.64 -7.77 6.91
C LEU A 211 19.72 -6.94 7.60
N ALA A 212 20.24 -5.91 6.92
CA ALA A 212 21.23 -5.00 7.51
C ALA A 212 20.62 -4.22 8.69
N ARG A 213 19.41 -3.70 8.54
CA ARG A 213 18.70 -2.99 9.60
C ARG A 213 18.39 -3.89 10.79
N GLU A 214 17.97 -5.14 10.55
CA GLU A 214 17.60 -6.08 11.61
C GLU A 214 18.76 -6.40 12.55
N ARG A 215 20.03 -6.33 12.07
CA ARG A 215 21.23 -6.46 12.91
C ARG A 215 21.38 -5.33 13.95
N ILE A 216 20.81 -4.15 13.63
CA ILE A 216 20.84 -2.97 14.51
C ILE A 216 19.60 -2.94 15.40
N ARG A 217 18.44 -3.19 14.81
CA ARG A 217 17.14 -3.15 15.47
C ARG A 217 16.18 -4.16 14.86
N PRO A 218 15.89 -5.25 15.57
CA PRO A 218 14.92 -6.25 15.13
C PRO A 218 13.53 -5.65 14.94
N ASP A 219 12.85 -6.08 13.87
CA ASP A 219 11.43 -5.74 13.64
C ASP A 219 10.56 -6.40 14.71
N PRO A 220 9.59 -5.70 15.30
CA PRO A 220 8.77 -6.25 16.38
C PRO A 220 7.73 -7.27 15.92
N ALA A 221 7.41 -7.36 14.62
CA ALA A 221 6.33 -8.21 14.14
C ALA A 221 6.81 -9.52 13.48
N THR A 222 7.93 -9.48 12.77
CA THR A 222 8.46 -10.65 12.02
C THR A 222 9.96 -10.53 11.85
N SER A 223 10.63 -11.58 11.36
CA SER A 223 12.02 -11.52 10.97
C SER A 223 12.18 -11.29 9.47
N ALA A 224 13.25 -10.60 9.06
CA ALA A 224 13.59 -10.43 7.65
C ALA A 224 13.75 -11.79 6.95
N ALA A 225 14.36 -12.77 7.62
CA ALA A 225 14.47 -14.14 7.08
C ALA A 225 13.11 -14.79 6.78
N ASN A 226 12.09 -14.59 7.63
CA ASN A 226 10.75 -15.10 7.36
C ASN A 226 10.05 -14.32 6.24
N ALA A 227 10.29 -13.02 6.14
CA ALA A 227 9.78 -12.19 5.05
C ALA A 227 10.38 -12.61 3.69
N VAL A 228 11.69 -12.90 3.63
CA VAL A 228 12.36 -13.48 2.45
C VAL A 228 11.66 -14.77 2.00
N ARG A 229 11.37 -15.68 2.93
CA ARG A 229 10.68 -16.95 2.62
C ARG A 229 9.27 -16.73 2.09
N LEU A 230 8.53 -15.81 2.69
CA LEU A 230 7.16 -15.48 2.26
C LEU A 230 7.15 -14.87 0.85
N VAL A 231 7.99 -13.86 0.60
CA VAL A 231 8.10 -13.18 -0.69
C VAL A 231 8.69 -14.11 -1.75
N GLY A 232 9.58 -15.02 -1.36
CA GLY A 232 10.12 -16.07 -2.22
C GLY A 232 9.05 -16.96 -2.88
N LEU A 233 7.87 -17.10 -2.26
CA LEU A 233 6.75 -17.81 -2.88
C LEU A 233 6.26 -17.13 -4.16
N TYR A 234 6.39 -15.81 -4.26
CA TYR A 234 5.95 -15.02 -5.40
C TYR A 234 6.91 -15.13 -6.58
N HIS A 235 8.18 -14.84 -6.36
CA HIS A 235 9.18 -14.81 -7.45
C HIS A 235 9.86 -16.17 -7.72
N SER A 236 9.43 -17.24 -7.03
CA SER A 236 10.01 -18.58 -7.18
C SER A 236 10.14 -19.00 -8.65
N GLY A 237 11.39 -19.29 -9.06
CA GLY A 237 11.74 -19.66 -10.43
C GLY A 237 12.07 -18.47 -11.35
N VAL A 238 12.13 -17.25 -10.81
CA VAL A 238 12.52 -16.04 -11.55
C VAL A 238 13.63 -15.32 -10.80
N GLU A 239 14.69 -14.95 -11.51
CA GLU A 239 15.79 -14.19 -10.94
C GLU A 239 15.33 -12.79 -10.50
N LEU A 240 15.81 -12.35 -9.33
CA LEU A 240 15.47 -11.03 -8.80
C LEU A 240 15.96 -9.87 -9.68
N THR A 241 16.91 -10.10 -10.57
CA THR A 241 17.38 -9.13 -11.58
C THR A 241 16.35 -8.76 -12.63
N HIS A 242 15.20 -9.46 -12.68
CA HIS A 242 14.10 -9.10 -13.58
C HIS A 242 13.61 -7.68 -13.28
N GLN A 243 13.48 -6.83 -14.32
CA GLN A 243 13.16 -5.40 -14.23
C GLN A 243 11.86 -5.05 -13.45
N ARG A 244 10.91 -5.99 -13.33
CA ARG A 244 9.67 -5.82 -12.55
C ARG A 244 9.79 -6.37 -11.12
N LEU A 245 10.94 -6.92 -10.72
CA LEU A 245 11.27 -7.36 -9.37
C LEU A 245 12.32 -6.44 -8.74
N THR A 246 13.35 -6.06 -9.50
CA THR A 246 14.28 -4.98 -9.14
C THR A 246 13.93 -3.75 -9.96
N LEU A 247 13.28 -2.79 -9.30
CA LEU A 247 12.73 -1.60 -9.94
C LEU A 247 13.81 -0.52 -10.05
N ASP A 248 14.16 -0.13 -11.28
CA ASP A 248 15.09 0.99 -11.53
C ASP A 248 14.33 2.33 -11.48
N VAL A 249 14.02 2.78 -10.27
CA VAL A 249 13.34 4.07 -10.06
C VAL A 249 14.27 5.23 -10.32
N ALA A 250 15.54 5.14 -9.92
CA ALA A 250 16.52 6.22 -10.07
C ALA A 250 16.89 6.50 -11.54
N GLY A 251 16.91 5.45 -12.37
CA GLY A 251 17.16 5.57 -13.83
C GLY A 251 15.89 5.68 -14.67
N GLY A 252 14.72 5.56 -14.02
CA GLY A 252 13.41 5.61 -14.68
C GLY A 252 12.86 7.04 -14.87
N PRO A 253 11.64 7.15 -15.42
CA PRO A 253 10.96 8.44 -15.52
C PRO A 253 10.58 8.98 -14.13
N PRO A 254 10.49 10.31 -13.95
CA PRO A 254 10.01 10.90 -12.70
C PRO A 254 8.63 10.37 -12.32
N LEU A 255 8.52 9.79 -11.12
CA LEU A 255 7.24 9.33 -10.58
C LEU A 255 6.35 10.52 -10.17
N PRO A 256 5.02 10.35 -10.09
CA PRO A 256 4.12 11.40 -9.63
C PRO A 256 4.46 11.86 -8.21
N PRO A 257 3.94 13.01 -7.74
CA PRO A 257 4.12 13.44 -6.36
C PRO A 257 3.82 12.28 -5.40
N THR A 258 4.80 11.90 -4.58
CA THR A 258 4.76 10.70 -3.74
C THR A 258 4.89 11.05 -2.27
N LEU A 259 3.98 10.51 -1.45
CA LEU A 259 4.09 10.49 0.02
C LEU A 259 4.42 9.07 0.47
N ILE A 260 5.52 8.90 1.20
CA ILE A 260 5.89 7.64 1.83
C ILE A 260 5.80 7.81 3.34
N GLN A 261 5.05 6.94 4.01
CA GLN A 261 5.01 6.86 5.47
C GLN A 261 5.49 5.48 5.92
N ALA A 262 6.51 5.45 6.78
CA ALA A 262 7.07 4.21 7.33
C ALA A 262 7.16 4.25 8.85
N GLY A 263 7.10 3.09 9.49
CA GLY A 263 7.30 2.93 10.91
C GLY A 263 8.78 2.94 11.29
N GLY A 264 9.15 3.71 12.32
CA GLY A 264 10.54 3.76 12.79
C GLY A 264 11.00 2.49 13.52
N ALA A 265 10.11 1.53 13.79
CA ALA A 265 10.46 0.25 14.40
C ALA A 265 10.49 -0.92 13.42
N GLU A 266 9.99 -0.76 12.19
CA GLU A 266 9.91 -1.83 11.19
C GLU A 266 11.21 -2.03 10.40
N MET A 267 11.36 -3.21 9.79
CA MET A 267 12.51 -3.54 8.94
C MET A 267 12.51 -2.78 7.61
N LEU A 268 11.33 -2.50 7.02
CA LEU A 268 11.19 -1.83 5.72
C LEU A 268 11.41 -0.31 5.78
N GLN A 269 11.83 0.24 6.92
CA GLN A 269 12.17 1.66 7.04
C GLN A 269 13.27 2.07 6.05
N GLU A 270 14.27 1.21 5.83
CA GLU A 270 15.37 1.52 4.90
C GLU A 270 14.94 1.36 3.44
N ASP A 271 14.02 0.44 3.14
CA ASP A 271 13.34 0.36 1.83
C ASP A 271 12.63 1.68 1.51
N ALA A 272 11.89 2.24 2.47
CA ALA A 272 11.20 3.52 2.33
C ALA A 272 12.19 4.68 2.09
N ARG A 273 13.35 4.68 2.75
CA ARG A 273 14.41 5.69 2.57
C ARG A 273 15.04 5.58 1.18
N GLN A 274 15.39 4.37 0.76
CA GLN A 274 15.99 4.14 -0.53
C GLN A 274 15.05 4.54 -1.66
N LEU A 275 13.78 4.11 -1.60
CA LEU A 275 12.77 4.47 -2.58
C LEU A 275 12.58 6.00 -2.66
N ALA A 276 12.53 6.70 -1.53
CA ALA A 276 12.41 8.16 -1.51
C ALA A 276 13.62 8.84 -2.17
N ALA A 277 14.84 8.35 -1.92
CA ALA A 277 16.07 8.86 -2.54
C ALA A 277 16.08 8.61 -4.05
N ASP A 278 15.66 7.43 -4.50
CA ASP A 278 15.61 7.06 -5.91
C ASP A 278 14.58 7.88 -6.68
N ILE A 279 13.40 8.13 -6.09
CA ILE A 279 12.39 9.02 -6.68
C ILE A 279 12.95 10.43 -6.86
N GLN A 280 13.65 10.96 -5.85
CA GLN A 280 14.27 12.30 -5.93
C GLN A 280 15.41 12.33 -6.96
N THR A 281 16.20 11.28 -7.05
CA THR A 281 17.27 11.14 -8.07
C THR A 281 16.71 11.15 -9.49
N ALA A 282 15.56 10.54 -9.73
CA ALA A 282 14.82 10.59 -10.99
C ALA A 282 14.14 11.95 -11.28
N GLY A 283 14.27 12.92 -10.37
CA GLY A 283 13.61 14.23 -10.50
C GLY A 283 12.17 14.28 -10.03
N GLY A 284 11.65 13.23 -9.42
CA GLY A 284 10.32 13.18 -8.82
C GLY A 284 10.24 13.89 -7.47
N ARG A 285 9.04 14.36 -7.10
CA ARG A 285 8.78 14.95 -5.78
C ARG A 285 8.38 13.85 -4.79
N CYS A 286 9.19 13.64 -3.75
CA CYS A 286 8.90 12.64 -2.71
C CYS A 286 9.01 13.27 -1.31
N GLU A 287 7.96 13.07 -0.51
CA GLU A 287 7.96 13.34 0.91
C GLU A 287 8.03 12.02 1.69
N LEU A 288 9.05 11.87 2.52
CA LEU A 288 9.22 10.72 3.41
C LEU A 288 8.93 11.09 4.85
N GLN A 289 8.03 10.36 5.49
CA GLN A 289 7.72 10.47 6.91
C GLN A 289 8.04 9.16 7.63
N VAL A 290 9.10 9.16 8.45
CA VAL A 290 9.42 8.03 9.34
C VAL A 290 8.85 8.32 10.72
N TRP A 291 7.85 7.56 11.14
CA TRP A 291 7.10 7.74 12.39
C TRP A 291 7.77 6.96 13.52
N PRO A 292 8.33 7.65 14.55
CA PRO A 292 9.11 6.99 15.60
C PRO A 292 8.32 5.90 16.34
N HIS A 293 8.96 4.74 16.55
CA HIS A 293 8.43 3.57 17.27
C HIS A 293 7.18 2.93 16.66
N GLN A 294 6.75 3.34 15.47
CA GLN A 294 5.62 2.70 14.81
C GLN A 294 6.04 1.37 14.18
N VAL A 295 5.11 0.43 14.19
CA VAL A 295 5.23 -0.88 13.56
C VAL A 295 4.86 -0.81 12.08
N HIS A 296 5.08 -1.91 11.35
CA HIS A 296 4.73 -2.06 9.94
C HIS A 296 3.25 -1.75 9.68
N VAL A 297 2.97 -0.89 8.70
CA VAL A 297 1.62 -0.44 8.30
C VAL A 297 0.78 0.02 9.51
N PHE A 298 1.38 0.77 10.42
CA PHE A 298 0.72 1.24 11.64
C PHE A 298 -0.57 2.04 11.38
N GLN A 299 -0.71 2.63 10.22
CA GLN A 299 -1.90 3.37 9.77
C GLN A 299 -3.16 2.49 9.80
N ALA A 300 -3.01 1.20 9.57
CA ALA A 300 -4.12 0.24 9.62
C ALA A 300 -4.58 -0.10 11.06
N LEU A 301 -3.84 0.33 12.09
CA LEU A 301 -3.99 -0.13 13.48
C LEU A 301 -4.23 1.00 14.48
N PRO A 302 -5.18 1.96 14.25
CA PRO A 302 -5.35 3.14 15.10
C PRO A 302 -5.74 2.82 16.54
N ARG A 303 -6.32 1.64 16.79
CA ARG A 303 -6.64 1.19 18.16
C ARG A 303 -5.41 0.74 18.93
N MET A 304 -4.32 0.45 18.26
CA MET A 304 -3.04 0.06 18.84
C MET A 304 -2.03 1.23 18.81
N THR A 305 -2.03 1.99 17.71
CA THR A 305 -1.09 3.09 17.45
C THR A 305 -1.86 4.41 17.22
N PRO A 306 -2.07 5.24 18.24
CA PRO A 306 -2.88 6.45 18.12
C PRO A 306 -2.30 7.49 17.14
N GLU A 307 -1.01 7.44 16.83
CA GLU A 307 -0.36 8.24 15.80
C GLU A 307 -0.93 8.00 14.40
N ALA A 308 -1.51 6.83 14.15
CA ALA A 308 -2.17 6.50 12.89
C ALA A 308 -3.21 7.56 12.48
N ALA A 309 -3.95 8.15 13.44
CA ALA A 309 -4.94 9.18 13.14
C ALA A 309 -4.29 10.44 12.56
N LYS A 310 -3.15 10.88 13.11
CA LYS A 310 -2.40 12.03 12.60
C LYS A 310 -1.78 11.74 11.25
N ALA A 311 -1.21 10.55 11.07
CA ALA A 311 -0.63 10.10 9.82
C ALA A 311 -1.68 10.07 8.70
N MET A 312 -2.85 9.50 8.95
CA MET A 312 -3.94 9.41 7.97
C MET A 312 -4.58 10.77 7.68
N ALA A 313 -4.68 11.67 8.66
CA ALA A 313 -5.12 13.05 8.42
C ALA A 313 -4.13 13.80 7.52
N TYR A 314 -2.82 13.53 7.65
CA TYR A 314 -1.82 14.08 6.75
C TYR A 314 -1.98 13.54 5.32
N VAL A 315 -2.17 12.23 5.18
CA VAL A 315 -2.44 11.58 3.88
C VAL A 315 -3.63 12.22 3.18
N ALA A 316 -4.73 12.47 3.90
CA ALA A 316 -5.92 13.09 3.31
C ALA A 316 -5.64 14.52 2.79
N ARG A 317 -4.85 15.33 3.52
CA ARG A 317 -4.44 16.66 3.06
C ARG A 317 -3.52 16.58 1.84
N PHE A 318 -2.52 15.68 1.86
CA PHE A 318 -1.63 15.45 0.72
C PHE A 318 -2.42 15.09 -0.54
N ILE A 319 -3.38 14.17 -0.44
CA ILE A 319 -4.25 13.76 -1.56
C ILE A 319 -5.07 14.96 -2.07
N ALA A 320 -5.66 15.74 -1.18
CA ALA A 320 -6.46 16.90 -1.56
C ALA A 320 -5.63 17.94 -2.33
N HIS A 321 -4.43 18.26 -1.85
CA HIS A 321 -3.52 19.19 -2.54
C HIS A 321 -3.09 18.66 -3.90
N ALA A 322 -2.67 17.39 -3.97
CA ALA A 322 -2.22 16.81 -5.24
C ALA A 322 -3.32 16.79 -6.32
N LEU A 323 -4.56 16.54 -5.94
CA LEU A 323 -5.70 16.60 -6.86
C LEU A 323 -6.04 18.05 -7.28
N GLN A 324 -5.87 19.02 -6.38
CA GLN A 324 -6.02 20.45 -6.72
C GLN A 324 -4.94 20.91 -7.71
N ASP A 325 -3.67 20.58 -7.44
CA ASP A 325 -2.55 20.89 -8.32
C ASP A 325 -2.76 20.27 -9.72
N ALA A 326 -3.18 19.01 -9.80
CA ALA A 326 -3.43 18.32 -11.05
C ALA A 326 -4.58 18.97 -11.86
N ARG A 327 -5.60 19.49 -11.20
CA ARG A 327 -6.71 20.24 -11.85
C ARG A 327 -6.23 21.58 -12.38
N ALA A 328 -5.49 22.34 -11.57
CA ALA A 328 -4.95 23.64 -11.99
C ALA A 328 -4.07 23.51 -13.24
N LEU A 329 -3.16 22.53 -13.26
CA LEU A 329 -2.33 22.24 -14.43
C LEU A 329 -3.15 21.84 -15.68
N ALA A 330 -4.25 21.12 -15.51
CA ALA A 330 -5.12 20.74 -16.61
C ALA A 330 -5.95 21.91 -17.15
N GLU A 331 -6.27 22.90 -16.32
CA GLU A 331 -6.95 24.15 -16.72
C GLU A 331 -6.01 25.09 -17.46
N GLU A 332 -4.75 25.21 -17.03
CA GLU A 332 -3.71 26.02 -17.69
C GLU A 332 -3.31 25.46 -19.07
N ALA A 333 -3.48 24.15 -19.29
CA ALA A 333 -3.12 23.48 -20.55
C ALA A 333 -4.24 23.56 -21.63
N ARG A 334 -5.40 24.13 -21.32
CA ARG A 334 -6.56 24.30 -22.23
C ARG A 334 -6.57 25.69 -22.87
#